data_d33b888dd494b4ca32d3b986986646e0
#
_entry.id   d33b888dd494b4ca32d3b986986646e0
#
_cell.length_a   1.000
_cell.length_b   1.000
_cell.length_c   1.000
_cell.angle_alpha   90.00
_cell.angle_beta   90.00
_cell.angle_gamma   90.00
#
_symmetry.space_group_name_H-M   'P 1'
#
loop_
_entity.id
_entity.type
_entity.pdbx_description
1 polymer ?
#
loop_
_entity_poly.entity_id
_entity_poly.type
_entity_poly.pdbx_seq_one_letter_code
_entity_poly.pdbx_strand_id
1 'polypeptide(L)'
;LGLQYEFNNDTAYFKKSINDDSAQESSGTRIYNQFATRYNYRTPAAFVIPEVSVRSIQTFYDKDSIASQNLDGGSENKSVVVPQFTLDTGLNFERDGKYLQTLTPRAFYAYAPYKNQDGYPNFDSTTASVSYDQLFNPYRFYGHDRLEDNNFLSLGVSYSLFDTVGLERLRASVGQSYYFEDRRVTLQRQQDEIDTERNTGPVVSLSSQLNQNFTIAANSAWMSNGDNAQRDFQLYYTGDKGNLYNLGYFYRKDIPGRQDTYDQVVASFIQPIKDNWRIMGHVQYDMDNDVARELLLGVNYESCCWGISVYGRSYYNDLDDPKSPDVSEKRAIMAEITLKGLGGLNNKLASLLENRVLGFNKINQSWTQR
;
A
#
# COMPACT_ATOMS: atom_id res chain seq x y z
N LEU A 1 21.94 -0.31 -20.67
CA LEU A 1 22.39 -1.71 -20.71
C LEU A 1 23.46 -1.92 -19.64
N GLY A 2 23.29 -2.83 -18.70
CA GLY A 2 24.34 -3.11 -17.76
C GLY A 2 23.92 -3.96 -16.56
N LEU A 3 24.93 -4.52 -15.92
CA LEU A 3 24.80 -5.20 -14.64
C LEU A 3 24.66 -4.17 -13.54
N GLN A 4 23.66 -4.35 -12.69
CA GLN A 4 23.36 -3.50 -11.55
C GLN A 4 23.50 -4.33 -10.27
N TYR A 5 24.04 -3.72 -9.23
CA TYR A 5 24.15 -4.30 -7.90
C TYR A 5 23.38 -3.44 -6.93
N GLU A 6 22.68 -4.09 -6.02
CA GLU A 6 21.89 -3.44 -4.98
C GLU A 6 22.19 -4.10 -3.64
N PHE A 7 22.42 -3.30 -2.63
CA PHE A 7 22.53 -3.76 -1.26
C PHE A 7 21.59 -2.93 -0.37
N ASN A 8 20.66 -3.61 0.28
CA ASN A 8 19.73 -3.02 1.23
C ASN A 8 19.97 -3.61 2.61
N ASN A 9 20.03 -2.74 3.61
CA ASN A 9 20.05 -3.10 5.01
C ASN A 9 18.97 -2.32 5.74
N ASP A 10 18.17 -3.02 6.53
CA ASP A 10 17.20 -2.43 7.47
C ASP A 10 17.44 -3.03 8.85
N THR A 11 17.75 -2.18 9.83
CA THR A 11 17.95 -2.58 11.22
C THR A 11 17.01 -1.75 12.09
N ALA A 12 16.06 -2.44 12.74
CA ALA A 12 15.04 -1.81 13.55
C ALA A 12 14.92 -2.50 14.91
N TYR A 13 14.70 -1.69 15.96
CA TYR A 13 14.33 -2.16 17.28
C TYR A 13 12.85 -1.84 17.53
N PHE A 14 12.09 -2.87 17.86
CA PHE A 14 10.66 -2.80 18.16
C PHE A 14 10.47 -2.94 19.65
N LYS A 15 9.65 -2.06 20.23
CA LYS A 15 9.32 -2.11 21.65
C LYS A 15 7.82 -2.13 21.82
N LYS A 16 7.30 -3.13 22.52
CA LYS A 16 5.88 -3.21 22.90
C LYS A 16 5.53 -2.03 23.81
N SER A 17 4.41 -1.37 23.51
CA SER A 17 3.83 -0.35 24.42
C SER A 17 3.22 -1.02 25.63
N ILE A 18 3.53 -0.52 26.83
CA ILE A 18 3.05 -1.07 28.13
C ILE A 18 1.52 -0.93 28.29
N ASN A 19 0.90 -0.08 27.48
CA ASN A 19 -0.55 0.23 27.55
C ASN A 19 -1.40 -0.54 26.54
N ASP A 20 -0.82 -1.46 25.79
CA ASP A 20 -1.52 -2.24 24.77
C ASP A 20 -1.64 -3.70 25.23
N ASP A 21 -2.86 -4.10 25.62
CA ASP A 21 -3.18 -5.47 26.05
C ASP A 21 -3.25 -6.47 24.87
N SER A 22 -2.96 -6.03 23.64
CA SER A 22 -2.88 -6.93 22.50
C SER A 22 -1.69 -7.90 22.67
N ALA A 23 -2.00 -9.15 22.95
CA ALA A 23 -1.04 -10.24 23.28
C ALA A 23 -0.09 -10.62 22.13
N GLN A 24 -0.06 -9.89 21.03
CA GLN A 24 0.65 -10.26 19.81
C GLN A 24 1.92 -9.46 19.50
N GLU A 25 2.20 -8.37 20.19
CA GLU A 25 3.38 -7.56 19.91
C GLU A 25 4.60 -8.01 20.69
N SER A 26 5.61 -8.48 19.98
CA SER A 26 6.92 -8.84 20.53
C SER A 26 7.83 -7.63 20.56
N SER A 27 8.72 -7.55 21.57
CA SER A 27 9.84 -6.61 21.58
C SER A 27 11.11 -7.31 21.10
N GLY A 28 11.94 -6.60 20.34
CA GLY A 28 13.19 -7.17 19.85
C GLY A 28 13.82 -6.36 18.71
N THR A 29 14.96 -6.85 18.24
CA THR A 29 15.70 -6.26 17.12
C THR A 29 15.57 -7.14 15.89
N ARG A 30 15.28 -6.54 14.75
CA ARG A 30 15.36 -7.17 13.44
C ARG A 30 16.48 -6.56 12.62
N ILE A 31 17.29 -7.42 11.99
CA ILE A 31 18.30 -7.04 11.01
C ILE A 31 17.93 -7.74 9.70
N TYR A 32 17.60 -6.99 8.70
CA TYR A 32 17.35 -7.46 7.34
C TYR A 32 18.49 -7.05 6.42
N ASN A 33 18.94 -7.97 5.57
CA ASN A 33 19.90 -7.67 4.51
C ASN A 33 19.42 -8.29 3.21
N GLN A 34 19.63 -7.56 2.12
CA GLN A 34 19.43 -8.04 0.76
C GLN A 34 20.63 -7.64 -0.08
N PHE A 35 21.15 -8.61 -0.82
CA PHE A 35 22.06 -8.36 -1.92
C PHE A 35 21.42 -8.85 -3.20
N ALA A 36 21.32 -7.99 -4.20
CA ALA A 36 20.74 -8.32 -5.49
C ALA A 36 21.67 -7.93 -6.63
N THR A 37 21.64 -8.70 -7.69
CA THR A 37 22.28 -8.36 -8.97
C THR A 37 21.30 -8.60 -10.09
N ARG A 38 21.12 -7.61 -10.96
CA ARG A 38 20.24 -7.68 -12.11
C ARG A 38 20.95 -7.23 -13.38
N TYR A 39 20.61 -7.87 -14.48
CA TYR A 39 21.02 -7.43 -15.80
C TYR A 39 19.86 -6.76 -16.51
N ASN A 40 19.97 -5.46 -16.74
CA ASN A 40 18.91 -4.66 -17.34
C ASN A 40 19.11 -4.54 -18.86
N TYR A 41 18.55 -5.49 -19.60
CA TYR A 41 18.49 -5.44 -21.05
C TYR A 41 17.19 -4.82 -21.52
N ARG A 42 17.27 -3.65 -22.15
CA ARG A 42 16.11 -2.93 -22.70
C ARG A 42 16.43 -2.42 -24.08
N THR A 43 15.49 -2.64 -24.98
CA THR A 43 15.41 -2.04 -26.30
C THR A 43 14.08 -1.29 -26.44
N PRO A 44 13.88 -0.47 -27.48
CA PRO A 44 12.55 0.11 -27.71
C PRO A 44 11.43 -0.94 -27.84
N ALA A 45 11.74 -2.11 -28.43
CA ALA A 45 10.74 -3.14 -28.72
C ALA A 45 10.54 -4.17 -27.60
N ALA A 46 11.53 -4.36 -26.68
CA ALA A 46 11.48 -5.43 -25.69
C ALA A 46 12.38 -5.15 -24.50
N PHE A 47 12.09 -5.82 -23.38
CA PHE A 47 12.99 -5.88 -22.24
C PHE A 47 13.10 -7.30 -21.68
N VAL A 48 14.27 -7.62 -21.12
CA VAL A 48 14.57 -8.87 -20.41
C VAL A 48 15.46 -8.53 -19.23
N ILE A 49 14.97 -8.77 -18.03
CA ILE A 49 15.62 -8.36 -16.78
C ILE A 49 15.67 -9.57 -15.82
N PRO A 50 16.69 -10.43 -15.94
CA PRO A 50 16.98 -11.42 -14.93
C PRO A 50 17.58 -10.77 -13.69
N GLU A 51 17.17 -11.25 -12.52
CA GLU A 51 17.72 -10.85 -11.22
C GLU A 51 17.97 -12.08 -10.34
N VAL A 52 19.08 -12.06 -9.64
CA VAL A 52 19.39 -13.00 -8.56
C VAL A 52 19.61 -12.20 -7.29
N SER A 53 18.98 -12.61 -6.22
CA SER A 53 19.16 -11.98 -4.92
C SER A 53 19.31 -13.01 -3.81
N VAL A 54 19.95 -12.59 -2.72
CA VAL A 54 19.99 -13.31 -1.45
C VAL A 54 19.50 -12.38 -0.38
N ARG A 55 18.50 -12.85 0.39
CA ARG A 55 17.90 -12.10 1.48
C ARG A 55 18.12 -12.83 2.79
N SER A 56 18.35 -12.09 3.87
CA SER A 56 18.50 -12.67 5.22
C SER A 56 17.76 -11.83 6.25
N ILE A 57 17.17 -12.52 7.21
CA ILE A 57 16.61 -11.92 8.41
C ILE A 57 17.31 -12.51 9.61
N GLN A 58 17.71 -11.66 10.56
CA GLN A 58 18.16 -12.04 11.89
C GLN A 58 17.29 -11.30 12.90
N THR A 59 16.71 -12.06 13.82
CA THR A 59 15.81 -11.52 14.85
C THR A 59 16.32 -11.88 16.23
N PHE A 60 16.40 -10.89 17.11
CA PHE A 60 16.80 -11.01 18.50
C PHE A 60 15.62 -10.57 19.35
N TYR A 61 15.09 -11.49 20.15
CA TYR A 61 13.94 -11.22 21.04
C TYR A 61 14.36 -10.75 22.41
N ASP A 62 13.58 -9.88 23.01
CA ASP A 62 13.67 -9.59 24.43
C ASP A 62 13.10 -10.77 25.25
N LYS A 63 13.75 -11.14 26.34
CA LYS A 63 13.41 -12.33 27.16
C LYS A 63 11.95 -12.32 27.63
N ASP A 64 11.44 -11.16 27.99
CA ASP A 64 10.11 -11.00 28.55
C ASP A 64 9.00 -11.17 27.47
N SER A 65 9.33 -10.98 26.20
CA SER A 65 8.36 -11.15 25.10
C SER A 65 8.25 -12.61 24.62
N ILE A 66 9.22 -13.47 24.88
CA ILE A 66 9.20 -14.89 24.52
C ILE A 66 8.16 -15.67 25.34
N ALA A 67 8.06 -15.35 26.63
CA ALA A 67 7.15 -16.03 27.55
C ALA A 67 5.67 -15.78 27.24
N SER A 68 5.34 -14.62 26.65
CA SER A 68 3.96 -14.24 26.34
C SER A 68 3.41 -14.86 25.06
N GLN A 69 4.25 -15.45 24.21
CA GLN A 69 3.85 -15.88 22.87
C GLN A 69 3.90 -17.39 22.62
N ASN A 70 4.19 -18.25 23.64
CA ASN A 70 4.34 -19.69 23.45
C ASN A 70 5.20 -20.04 22.22
N LEU A 71 6.32 -19.35 22.03
CA LEU A 71 7.24 -19.62 20.92
C LEU A 71 7.87 -21.00 21.15
N ASP A 72 7.36 -22.02 20.50
CA ASP A 72 7.94 -23.35 20.53
C ASP A 72 9.41 -23.30 20.14
N GLY A 73 10.28 -23.66 21.07
CA GLY A 73 11.70 -23.84 20.81
C GLY A 73 12.68 -22.92 21.52
N GLY A 74 12.26 -21.97 22.38
CA GLY A 74 13.11 -21.29 23.38
C GLY A 74 14.38 -20.57 22.88
N SER A 75 14.56 -20.37 21.58
CA SER A 75 15.74 -19.65 21.05
C SER A 75 15.47 -18.16 20.99
N GLU A 76 16.25 -17.37 21.72
CA GLU A 76 16.19 -15.92 21.73
C GLU A 76 16.60 -15.31 20.37
N ASN A 77 17.25 -16.09 19.50
CA ASN A 77 17.79 -15.63 18.23
C ASN A 77 17.33 -16.54 17.11
N LYS A 78 16.79 -15.97 16.05
CA LYS A 78 16.41 -16.70 14.85
C LYS A 78 17.03 -16.06 13.61
N SER A 79 17.43 -16.89 12.66
CA SER A 79 17.96 -16.41 11.39
C SER A 79 17.48 -17.27 10.23
N VAL A 80 17.19 -16.64 9.11
CA VAL A 80 16.83 -17.30 7.87
C VAL A 80 17.52 -16.61 6.69
N VAL A 81 17.93 -17.40 5.72
CA VAL A 81 18.51 -16.92 4.45
C VAL A 81 17.77 -17.58 3.30
N VAL A 82 17.31 -16.77 2.34
CA VAL A 82 16.57 -17.22 1.17
C VAL A 82 17.19 -16.64 -0.09
N PRO A 83 17.70 -17.48 -1.02
CA PRO A 83 18.02 -17.05 -2.37
C PRO A 83 16.74 -16.88 -3.18
N GLN A 84 16.74 -15.93 -4.11
CA GLN A 84 15.63 -15.67 -5.01
C GLN A 84 16.14 -15.41 -6.41
N PHE A 85 15.42 -15.93 -7.40
CA PHE A 85 15.57 -15.61 -8.80
C PHE A 85 14.29 -14.99 -9.34
N THR A 86 14.43 -13.94 -10.15
CA THR A 86 13.31 -13.40 -10.93
C THR A 86 13.72 -13.18 -12.38
N LEU A 87 12.75 -13.29 -13.27
CA LEU A 87 12.89 -12.94 -14.68
C LEU A 87 11.69 -12.10 -15.09
N ASP A 88 11.92 -10.83 -15.39
CA ASP A 88 10.92 -9.90 -15.90
C ASP A 88 11.17 -9.66 -17.41
N THR A 89 10.16 -9.89 -18.23
CA THR A 89 10.29 -9.75 -19.69
C THR A 89 8.99 -9.23 -20.30
N GLY A 90 9.12 -8.46 -21.36
CA GLY A 90 7.97 -7.93 -22.08
C GLY A 90 8.34 -7.37 -23.46
N LEU A 91 7.29 -7.14 -24.24
CA LEU A 91 7.38 -6.54 -25.56
C LEU A 91 6.67 -5.17 -25.53
N ASN A 92 7.18 -4.21 -26.27
CA ASN A 92 6.57 -2.91 -26.43
C ASN A 92 6.10 -2.74 -27.86
N PHE A 93 4.79 -2.65 -28.07
CA PHE A 93 4.17 -2.30 -29.35
C PHE A 93 3.68 -0.86 -29.25
N GLU A 94 4.01 -0.08 -30.27
CA GLU A 94 3.63 1.31 -30.35
C GLU A 94 2.89 1.56 -31.66
N ARG A 95 1.83 2.36 -31.57
CA ARG A 95 1.11 2.89 -32.72
C ARG A 95 1.08 4.41 -32.60
N ASP A 96 1.77 5.05 -33.51
CA ASP A 96 1.74 6.50 -33.64
C ASP A 96 0.53 6.96 -34.45
N GLY A 97 -0.05 8.13 -34.09
CA GLY A 97 -1.22 8.73 -34.73
C GLY A 97 -1.54 10.06 -34.04
N LYS A 98 -2.82 10.45 -34.04
CA LYS A 98 -3.27 11.61 -33.25
C LYS A 98 -2.94 11.44 -31.77
N TYR A 99 -2.97 10.22 -31.28
CA TYR A 99 -2.59 9.80 -29.94
C TYR A 99 -1.56 8.67 -30.06
N LEU A 100 -0.51 8.71 -29.24
CA LEU A 100 0.40 7.59 -29.12
C LEU A 100 -0.28 6.49 -28.29
N GLN A 101 -0.33 5.30 -28.86
CA GLN A 101 -0.89 4.10 -28.20
C GLN A 101 0.23 3.11 -27.96
N THR A 102 0.30 2.53 -26.77
CA THR A 102 1.24 1.48 -26.44
C THR A 102 0.52 0.24 -25.96
N LEU A 103 1.02 -0.93 -26.32
CA LEU A 103 0.57 -2.22 -25.81
C LEU A 103 1.79 -3.00 -25.35
N THR A 104 1.78 -3.39 -24.07
CA THR A 104 2.93 -4.07 -23.45
C THR A 104 2.46 -5.39 -22.82
N PRO A 105 2.54 -6.53 -23.56
CA PRO A 105 2.48 -7.84 -22.92
C PRO A 105 3.75 -8.06 -22.09
N ARG A 106 3.56 -8.64 -20.88
CA ARG A 106 4.60 -8.85 -19.88
C ARG A 106 4.48 -10.25 -19.27
N ALA A 107 5.61 -10.90 -19.06
CA ALA A 107 5.71 -12.12 -18.31
C ALA A 107 6.75 -11.95 -17.20
N PHE A 108 6.42 -12.45 -16.02
CA PHE A 108 7.29 -12.39 -14.85
C PHE A 108 7.32 -13.75 -14.16
N TYR A 109 8.52 -14.28 -13.97
CA TYR A 109 8.72 -15.50 -13.22
C TYR A 109 9.50 -15.20 -11.94
N ALA A 110 9.09 -15.80 -10.82
CA ALA A 110 9.81 -15.70 -9.56
C ALA A 110 9.94 -17.08 -8.90
N TYR A 111 11.13 -17.34 -8.37
CA TYR A 111 11.45 -18.53 -7.61
C TYR A 111 12.22 -18.19 -6.35
N ALA A 112 11.74 -18.66 -5.20
CA ALA A 112 12.42 -18.63 -3.92
C ALA A 112 12.03 -19.89 -3.12
N PRO A 113 12.97 -20.70 -2.61
CA PRO A 113 12.64 -21.94 -1.92
C PRO A 113 12.01 -21.66 -0.57
N TYR A 114 11.09 -22.52 -0.17
CA TYR A 114 10.52 -22.49 1.17
C TYR A 114 11.59 -22.68 2.25
N LYS A 115 11.54 -21.84 3.27
CA LYS A 115 12.28 -21.99 4.52
C LYS A 115 11.29 -21.84 5.68
N ASN A 116 11.36 -22.74 6.64
CA ASN A 116 10.52 -22.65 7.82
C ASN A 116 10.85 -21.38 8.61
N GLN A 117 9.84 -20.57 8.84
CA GLN A 117 9.89 -19.34 9.61
C GLN A 117 8.85 -19.34 10.74
N ASP A 118 8.40 -20.53 11.16
CA ASP A 118 7.50 -20.68 12.29
C ASP A 118 8.15 -20.13 13.55
N GLY A 119 7.37 -19.39 14.33
CA GLY A 119 7.84 -18.77 15.55
C GLY A 119 8.75 -17.54 15.36
N TYR A 120 8.89 -17.00 14.14
CA TYR A 120 9.40 -15.65 13.96
C TYR A 120 8.32 -14.64 14.34
N PRO A 121 8.66 -13.50 14.97
CA PRO A 121 7.68 -12.47 15.26
C PRO A 121 7.16 -11.83 13.98
N ASN A 122 6.00 -11.24 14.07
CA ASN A 122 5.56 -10.23 13.16
C ASN A 122 5.60 -8.89 13.90
N PHE A 123 6.54 -8.01 13.57
CA PHE A 123 6.67 -6.70 14.20
C PHE A 123 5.84 -5.65 13.45
N ASP A 124 6.00 -5.57 12.13
CA ASP A 124 5.42 -4.51 11.30
C ASP A 124 4.99 -4.98 9.90
N SER A 125 5.05 -6.29 9.63
CA SER A 125 4.74 -6.77 8.28
C SER A 125 3.25 -7.00 8.08
N THR A 126 2.80 -6.65 6.88
CA THR A 126 1.43 -6.86 6.41
C THR A 126 1.43 -7.49 5.01
N THR A 127 0.34 -8.18 4.67
CA THR A 127 0.19 -8.77 3.33
C THR A 127 -0.07 -7.68 2.29
N ALA A 128 0.63 -7.73 1.17
CA ALA A 128 0.44 -6.81 0.06
C ALA A 128 -0.95 -6.96 -0.57
N SER A 129 -1.54 -5.83 -0.99
CA SER A 129 -2.80 -5.83 -1.74
C SER A 129 -2.59 -6.39 -3.13
N VAL A 130 -3.57 -7.11 -3.65
CA VAL A 130 -3.52 -7.63 -5.02
C VAL A 130 -3.80 -6.48 -6.00
N SER A 131 -2.87 -6.25 -6.91
CA SER A 131 -2.99 -5.27 -7.99
C SER A 131 -2.28 -5.77 -9.24
N TYR A 132 -2.50 -5.12 -10.39
CA TYR A 132 -1.79 -5.49 -11.61
C TYR A 132 -0.26 -5.40 -11.43
N ASP A 133 0.23 -4.35 -10.80
CA ASP A 133 1.68 -4.17 -10.58
C ASP A 133 2.22 -5.18 -9.58
N GLN A 134 1.41 -5.59 -8.59
CA GLN A 134 1.79 -6.60 -7.62
C GLN A 134 1.96 -8.00 -8.24
N LEU A 135 1.28 -8.32 -9.35
CA LEU A 135 1.51 -9.57 -10.09
C LEU A 135 2.95 -9.73 -10.57
N PHE A 136 3.65 -8.62 -10.80
CA PHE A 136 5.04 -8.58 -11.29
C PHE A 136 6.04 -8.20 -10.18
N ASN A 137 5.67 -8.49 -8.92
CA ASN A 137 6.48 -8.26 -7.74
C ASN A 137 6.64 -9.60 -6.98
N PRO A 138 7.88 -10.02 -6.65
CA PRO A 138 8.08 -11.25 -5.91
C PRO A 138 7.73 -11.14 -4.43
N TYR A 139 7.52 -9.93 -3.89
CA TYR A 139 7.28 -9.68 -2.46
C TYR A 139 5.79 -9.70 -2.14
N ARG A 140 5.35 -10.70 -1.37
CA ARG A 140 3.97 -10.84 -0.89
C ARG A 140 3.68 -10.02 0.38
N PHE A 141 4.73 -9.62 1.08
CA PHE A 141 4.63 -8.87 2.32
C PHE A 141 5.25 -7.49 2.20
N TYR A 142 4.62 -6.50 2.82
CA TYR A 142 5.26 -5.25 3.18
C TYR A 142 5.94 -5.45 4.54
N GLY A 143 7.10 -4.84 4.76
CA GLY A 143 7.96 -5.10 5.91
C GLY A 143 8.93 -6.25 5.67
N HIS A 144 9.68 -6.63 6.70
CA HIS A 144 10.80 -7.59 6.57
C HIS A 144 10.76 -8.71 7.61
N ASP A 145 9.57 -9.07 8.14
CA ASP A 145 9.47 -10.14 9.16
C ASP A 145 9.42 -11.54 8.54
N ARG A 146 9.17 -11.63 7.25
CA ARG A 146 9.12 -12.89 6.49
C ARG A 146 9.84 -12.75 5.15
N LEU A 147 10.45 -13.85 4.72
CA LEU A 147 10.99 -14.05 3.37
C LEU A 147 10.11 -15.05 2.65
N GLU A 148 9.44 -14.63 1.61
CA GLU A 148 8.47 -15.42 0.87
C GLU A 148 9.10 -16.64 0.19
N ASP A 149 8.33 -17.71 0.13
CA ASP A 149 8.50 -18.82 -0.81
C ASP A 149 7.73 -18.48 -2.08
N ASN A 150 8.42 -18.57 -3.21
CA ASN A 150 7.86 -18.22 -4.51
C ASN A 150 8.18 -19.31 -5.54
N ASN A 151 7.19 -19.70 -6.30
CA ASN A 151 7.35 -20.45 -7.55
C ASN A 151 6.13 -20.13 -8.42
N PHE A 152 6.18 -19.01 -9.13
CA PHE A 152 5.04 -18.56 -9.92
C PHE A 152 5.43 -17.86 -11.23
N LEU A 153 4.50 -17.89 -12.17
CA LEU A 153 4.53 -17.16 -13.44
C LEU A 153 3.34 -16.21 -13.50
N SER A 154 3.63 -14.93 -13.68
CA SER A 154 2.59 -13.92 -13.96
C SER A 154 2.61 -13.54 -15.43
N LEU A 155 1.43 -13.47 -16.02
CA LEU A 155 1.21 -12.99 -17.38
C LEU A 155 0.27 -11.81 -17.33
N GLY A 156 0.54 -10.80 -18.14
CA GLY A 156 -0.34 -9.66 -18.23
C GLY A 156 -0.10 -8.83 -19.48
N VAL A 157 -1.03 -7.92 -19.71
CA VAL A 157 -0.95 -6.95 -20.78
C VAL A 157 -1.44 -5.61 -20.28
N SER A 158 -0.74 -4.54 -20.64
CA SER A 158 -1.16 -3.17 -20.39
C SER A 158 -1.26 -2.40 -21.70
N TYR A 159 -2.31 -1.60 -21.82
CA TYR A 159 -2.55 -0.66 -22.90
C TYR A 159 -2.52 0.75 -22.33
N SER A 160 -1.79 1.66 -22.99
CA SER A 160 -1.76 3.08 -22.61
C SER A 160 -2.03 3.97 -23.81
N LEU A 161 -2.73 5.07 -23.56
CA LEU A 161 -3.06 6.11 -24.53
C LEU A 161 -2.47 7.44 -24.06
N PHE A 162 -1.58 8.03 -24.85
CA PHE A 162 -0.97 9.32 -24.56
C PHE A 162 -1.49 10.38 -25.52
N ASP A 163 -1.71 11.58 -25.02
CA ASP A 163 -2.11 12.70 -25.85
C ASP A 163 -0.92 13.35 -26.58
N THR A 164 -1.19 14.40 -27.33
CA THR A 164 -0.21 15.13 -28.15
C THR A 164 0.88 15.83 -27.35
N VAL A 165 0.70 16.01 -26.04
CA VAL A 165 1.70 16.59 -25.12
C VAL A 165 2.40 15.51 -24.29
N GLY A 166 2.14 14.23 -24.55
CA GLY A 166 2.77 13.10 -23.86
C GLY A 166 2.13 12.74 -22.52
N LEU A 167 0.96 13.28 -22.20
CA LEU A 167 0.25 12.92 -20.97
C LEU A 167 -0.56 11.62 -21.18
N GLU A 168 -0.39 10.65 -20.27
CA GLU A 168 -1.17 9.42 -20.27
C GLU A 168 -2.63 9.71 -19.90
N ARG A 169 -3.51 9.50 -20.86
CA ARG A 169 -4.96 9.75 -20.74
C ARG A 169 -5.73 8.52 -20.28
N LEU A 170 -5.22 7.35 -20.62
CA LEU A 170 -5.83 6.07 -20.28
C LEU A 170 -4.74 5.04 -20.11
N ARG A 171 -4.85 4.25 -19.05
CA ARG A 171 -4.15 2.98 -18.89
C ARG A 171 -5.15 1.91 -18.51
N ALA A 172 -5.16 0.80 -19.24
CA ALA A 172 -5.95 -0.38 -18.93
C ALA A 172 -5.04 -1.59 -18.91
N SER A 173 -5.12 -2.39 -17.86
CA SER A 173 -4.24 -3.56 -17.67
C SER A 173 -5.05 -4.74 -17.18
N VAL A 174 -4.67 -5.93 -17.62
CA VAL A 174 -5.21 -7.20 -17.15
C VAL A 174 -4.08 -8.22 -17.04
N GLY A 175 -4.11 -9.03 -15.98
CA GLY A 175 -3.13 -10.06 -15.76
C GLY A 175 -3.58 -11.10 -14.75
N GLN A 176 -2.76 -12.13 -14.60
CA GLN A 176 -3.00 -13.25 -13.68
C GLN A 176 -1.67 -13.91 -13.33
N SER A 177 -1.56 -14.41 -12.09
CA SER A 177 -0.43 -15.24 -11.65
C SER A 177 -0.83 -16.69 -11.52
N TYR A 178 0.07 -17.60 -11.91
CA TYR A 178 -0.05 -19.05 -11.83
C TYR A 178 1.02 -19.59 -10.88
N TYR A 179 0.62 -20.27 -9.82
CA TYR A 179 1.50 -20.81 -8.79
C TYR A 179 1.76 -22.28 -9.02
N PHE A 180 3.02 -22.68 -9.02
CA PHE A 180 3.45 -24.06 -9.22
C PHE A 180 3.58 -24.84 -7.92
N GLU A 181 3.70 -24.13 -6.80
CA GLU A 181 3.81 -24.68 -5.45
C GLU A 181 2.89 -23.92 -4.48
N ASP A 182 2.55 -24.57 -3.35
CA ASP A 182 1.81 -23.94 -2.26
C ASP A 182 2.67 -22.86 -1.59
N ARG A 183 2.04 -21.77 -1.17
CA ARG A 183 2.69 -20.67 -0.46
C ARG A 183 2.58 -20.90 1.05
N ARG A 184 3.66 -21.41 1.63
CA ARG A 184 3.71 -21.89 3.02
C ARG A 184 4.12 -20.82 4.03
N VAL A 185 4.86 -19.81 3.59
CA VAL A 185 5.27 -18.72 4.46
C VAL A 185 4.09 -17.78 4.66
N THR A 186 3.66 -17.62 5.92
CA THR A 186 2.55 -16.76 6.34
C THR A 186 3.00 -15.80 7.45
N LEU A 187 2.26 -14.73 7.69
CA LEU A 187 2.52 -13.81 8.79
C LEU A 187 2.06 -14.36 10.13
N GLN A 188 1.05 -15.23 10.13
CA GLN A 188 0.48 -15.86 11.32
C GLN A 188 0.97 -17.32 11.45
N ARG A 189 0.74 -17.92 12.61
CA ARG A 189 1.28 -19.24 12.97
C ARG A 189 0.43 -20.44 12.55
N GLN A 190 -0.75 -20.24 11.99
CA GLN A 190 -1.69 -21.33 11.80
C GLN A 190 -1.38 -22.11 10.52
N GLN A 191 -1.22 -23.43 10.63
CA GLN A 191 -1.03 -24.33 9.49
C GLN A 191 -2.21 -24.30 8.51
N ASP A 192 -3.39 -23.84 8.95
CA ASP A 192 -4.59 -23.72 8.13
C ASP A 192 -4.57 -22.52 7.16
N GLU A 193 -3.52 -21.69 7.19
CA GLU A 193 -3.37 -20.51 6.35
C GLU A 193 -2.45 -20.71 5.14
N ILE A 194 -1.98 -21.93 4.91
CA ILE A 194 -1.21 -22.23 3.70
C ILE A 194 -2.08 -21.96 2.48
N ASP A 195 -1.61 -21.05 1.64
CA ASP A 195 -2.32 -20.72 0.42
C ASP A 195 -2.01 -21.76 -0.67
N THR A 196 -2.99 -22.62 -0.95
CA THR A 196 -2.92 -23.71 -1.93
C THR A 196 -3.52 -23.35 -3.28
N GLU A 197 -4.04 -22.14 -3.44
CA GLU A 197 -4.63 -21.67 -4.68
C GLU A 197 -3.59 -21.67 -5.83
N ARG A 198 -3.96 -22.21 -6.97
CA ARG A 198 -3.04 -22.35 -8.12
C ARG A 198 -2.94 -21.11 -9.00
N ASN A 199 -3.82 -20.15 -8.80
CA ASN A 199 -3.78 -18.88 -9.51
C ASN A 199 -4.49 -17.77 -8.71
N THR A 200 -4.20 -16.52 -9.01
CA THR A 200 -4.85 -15.36 -8.37
C THR A 200 -6.27 -15.11 -8.88
N GLY A 201 -6.74 -15.82 -9.93
CA GLY A 201 -7.82 -15.28 -10.74
C GLY A 201 -7.37 -14.03 -11.53
N PRO A 202 -8.22 -13.47 -12.39
CA PRO A 202 -7.88 -12.28 -13.17
C PRO A 202 -7.79 -11.04 -12.28
N VAL A 203 -6.83 -10.18 -12.60
CA VAL A 203 -6.65 -8.85 -11.99
C VAL A 203 -6.75 -7.80 -13.08
N VAL A 204 -7.64 -6.83 -12.90
CA VAL A 204 -7.89 -5.75 -13.86
C VAL A 204 -7.61 -4.42 -13.20
N SER A 205 -6.91 -3.54 -13.89
CA SER A 205 -6.65 -2.16 -13.48
C SER A 205 -7.01 -1.20 -14.59
N LEU A 206 -7.66 -0.12 -14.23
CA LEU A 206 -8.02 0.98 -15.13
C LEU A 206 -7.66 2.30 -14.46
N SER A 207 -6.92 3.15 -15.13
CA SER A 207 -6.72 4.54 -14.72
C SER A 207 -6.92 5.46 -15.92
N SER A 208 -7.58 6.59 -15.70
CA SER A 208 -7.85 7.57 -16.75
C SER A 208 -7.79 8.98 -16.19
N GLN A 209 -7.01 9.81 -16.84
CA GLN A 209 -7.05 11.24 -16.67
C GLN A 209 -7.96 11.85 -17.73
N LEU A 210 -9.27 11.95 -17.42
CA LEU A 210 -10.29 12.41 -18.37
C LEU A 210 -9.98 13.82 -18.90
N ASN A 211 -9.50 14.69 -18.01
CA ASN A 211 -9.02 16.02 -18.35
C ASN A 211 -7.98 16.46 -17.27
N GLN A 212 -7.58 17.73 -17.27
CA GLN A 212 -6.59 18.27 -16.33
C GLN A 212 -7.04 18.18 -14.85
N ASN A 213 -8.35 18.12 -14.62
CA ASN A 213 -8.97 18.20 -13.31
C ASN A 213 -9.48 16.85 -12.79
N PHE A 214 -9.93 15.95 -13.68
CA PHE A 214 -10.56 14.68 -13.29
C PHE A 214 -9.68 13.48 -13.57
N THR A 215 -9.49 12.66 -12.54
CA THR A 215 -8.82 11.36 -12.62
C THR A 215 -9.73 10.27 -12.04
N ILE A 216 -9.83 9.15 -12.74
CA ILE A 216 -10.52 7.94 -12.29
C ILE A 216 -9.48 6.82 -12.18
N ALA A 217 -9.56 6.04 -11.11
CA ALA A 217 -8.83 4.79 -10.96
C ALA A 217 -9.78 3.69 -10.50
N ALA A 218 -9.65 2.51 -11.08
CA ALA A 218 -10.42 1.33 -10.68
C ALA A 218 -9.54 0.09 -10.76
N ASN A 219 -9.59 -0.73 -9.73
CA ASN A 219 -8.91 -2.02 -9.66
C ASN A 219 -9.91 -3.08 -9.23
N SER A 220 -9.77 -4.27 -9.79
CA SER A 220 -10.54 -5.43 -9.33
C SER A 220 -9.69 -6.68 -9.44
N ALA A 221 -9.70 -7.49 -8.38
CA ALA A 221 -9.04 -8.78 -8.33
C ALA A 221 -10.06 -9.85 -7.94
N TRP A 222 -10.01 -10.97 -8.65
CA TRP A 222 -10.85 -12.14 -8.40
C TRP A 222 -10.03 -13.26 -7.79
N MET A 223 -10.69 -14.14 -7.06
CA MET A 223 -10.13 -15.41 -6.63
C MET A 223 -10.20 -16.43 -7.78
N SER A 224 -9.49 -17.56 -7.64
CA SER A 224 -9.50 -18.66 -8.60
C SER A 224 -10.89 -19.26 -8.82
N ASN A 225 -11.74 -19.25 -7.79
CA ASN A 225 -13.14 -19.73 -7.84
C ASN A 225 -14.10 -18.72 -8.50
N GLY A 226 -13.63 -17.54 -8.94
CA GLY A 226 -14.43 -16.49 -9.55
C GLY A 226 -15.04 -15.48 -8.57
N ASP A 227 -14.90 -15.67 -7.27
CA ASP A 227 -15.35 -14.69 -6.27
C ASP A 227 -14.49 -13.43 -6.35
N ASN A 228 -15.09 -12.30 -6.01
CA ASN A 228 -14.38 -11.02 -5.99
C ASN A 228 -13.65 -10.88 -4.65
N ALA A 229 -12.32 -10.82 -4.72
CA ALA A 229 -11.47 -10.66 -3.55
C ALA A 229 -11.24 -9.19 -3.19
N GLN A 230 -11.17 -8.31 -4.20
CA GLN A 230 -10.88 -6.90 -3.99
C GLN A 230 -11.51 -6.05 -5.10
N ARG A 231 -12.05 -4.89 -4.73
CA ARG A 231 -12.53 -3.85 -5.65
C ARG A 231 -12.17 -2.50 -5.07
N ASP A 232 -11.50 -1.69 -5.87
CA ASP A 232 -11.18 -0.32 -5.52
C ASP A 232 -11.66 0.58 -6.65
N PHE A 233 -12.44 1.59 -6.32
CA PHE A 233 -12.83 2.65 -7.25
C PHE A 233 -12.52 3.99 -6.62
N GLN A 234 -11.91 4.89 -7.38
CA GLN A 234 -11.51 6.20 -6.90
C GLN A 234 -11.76 7.25 -7.98
N LEU A 235 -12.40 8.33 -7.59
CA LEU A 235 -12.62 9.51 -8.40
C LEU A 235 -11.97 10.71 -7.72
N TYR A 236 -11.13 11.43 -8.44
CA TYR A 236 -10.47 12.63 -7.97
C TYR A 236 -10.82 13.81 -8.86
N TYR A 237 -11.13 14.92 -8.24
CA TYR A 237 -11.21 16.20 -8.89
C TYR A 237 -10.31 17.21 -8.21
N THR A 238 -9.45 17.86 -8.97
CA THR A 238 -8.58 18.95 -8.50
C THR A 238 -8.81 20.17 -9.41
N GLY A 239 -9.38 21.24 -8.85
CA GLY A 239 -9.64 22.44 -9.59
C GLY A 239 -8.53 23.48 -9.46
N ASP A 240 -8.49 24.43 -10.40
CA ASP A 240 -7.44 25.44 -10.54
C ASP A 240 -7.35 26.41 -9.34
N LYS A 241 -8.42 26.55 -8.57
CA LYS A 241 -8.48 27.40 -7.38
C LYS A 241 -8.06 26.66 -6.10
N GLY A 242 -7.53 25.44 -6.20
CA GLY A 242 -7.14 24.62 -5.05
C GLY A 242 -8.34 23.93 -4.37
N ASN A 243 -9.47 23.78 -5.06
CA ASN A 243 -10.55 22.92 -4.63
C ASN A 243 -10.24 21.47 -5.01
N LEU A 244 -10.60 20.54 -4.11
CA LEU A 244 -10.35 19.13 -4.24
C LEU A 244 -11.60 18.37 -3.78
N TYR A 245 -12.01 17.36 -4.56
CA TYR A 245 -13.08 16.45 -4.20
C TYR A 245 -12.66 15.02 -4.54
N ASN A 246 -12.82 14.12 -3.59
CA ASN A 246 -12.52 12.70 -3.75
C ASN A 246 -13.71 11.86 -3.36
N LEU A 247 -13.93 10.80 -4.10
CA LEU A 247 -14.84 9.73 -3.76
C LEU A 247 -14.11 8.41 -3.98
N GLY A 248 -14.08 7.56 -2.97
CA GLY A 248 -13.48 6.23 -3.01
C GLY A 248 -14.48 5.18 -2.53
N TYR A 249 -14.44 4.02 -3.15
CA TYR A 249 -15.08 2.79 -2.70
C TYR A 249 -14.02 1.71 -2.62
N PHE A 250 -13.93 1.02 -1.49
CA PHE A 250 -12.93 0.00 -1.21
C PHE A 250 -13.61 -1.22 -0.63
N TYR A 251 -13.51 -2.32 -1.34
CA TYR A 251 -14.02 -3.62 -0.91
C TYR A 251 -12.89 -4.62 -0.89
N ARG A 252 -12.81 -5.39 0.18
CA ARG A 252 -11.93 -6.54 0.31
C ARG A 252 -12.64 -7.63 1.13
N LYS A 253 -12.61 -8.84 0.60
CA LYS A 253 -13.13 -10.04 1.27
C LYS A 253 -11.95 -10.92 1.67
N ASP A 254 -12.20 -11.85 2.60
CA ASP A 254 -11.24 -12.83 3.08
C ASP A 254 -10.34 -13.38 1.98
N ILE A 255 -9.08 -13.02 2.06
CA ILE A 255 -8.02 -13.58 1.24
C ILE A 255 -7.21 -14.51 2.15
N PRO A 256 -6.87 -15.74 1.72
CA PRO A 256 -6.05 -16.65 2.53
C PRO A 256 -4.81 -15.94 3.10
N GLY A 257 -4.59 -16.07 4.41
CA GLY A 257 -3.51 -15.37 5.13
C GLY A 257 -3.81 -13.91 5.48
N ARG A 258 -5.07 -13.46 5.34
CA ARG A 258 -5.49 -12.10 5.64
C ARG A 258 -6.84 -12.08 6.33
N GLN A 259 -6.91 -11.49 7.54
CA GLN A 259 -8.15 -11.43 8.34
C GLN A 259 -8.92 -10.11 8.17
N ASP A 260 -8.40 -9.15 7.42
CA ASP A 260 -9.01 -7.84 7.26
C ASP A 260 -10.00 -7.84 6.08
N THR A 261 -11.26 -8.11 6.36
CA THR A 261 -12.36 -7.78 5.44
C THR A 261 -12.80 -6.36 5.68
N TYR A 262 -13.09 -5.63 4.62
CA TYR A 262 -13.72 -4.33 4.72
C TYR A 262 -14.55 -3.99 3.48
N ASP A 263 -15.61 -3.26 3.70
CA ASP A 263 -16.45 -2.64 2.69
C ASP A 263 -16.68 -1.18 3.08
N GLN A 264 -16.01 -0.25 2.39
CA GLN A 264 -15.91 1.14 2.84
C GLN A 264 -16.11 2.13 1.71
N VAL A 265 -16.82 3.21 2.04
CA VAL A 265 -16.90 4.42 1.20
C VAL A 265 -16.14 5.54 1.89
N VAL A 266 -15.31 6.23 1.13
CA VAL A 266 -14.53 7.39 1.58
C VAL A 266 -14.88 8.59 0.72
N ALA A 267 -15.23 9.70 1.35
CA ALA A 267 -15.41 10.96 0.63
C ALA A 267 -14.63 12.08 1.33
N SER A 268 -13.99 12.93 0.54
CA SER A 268 -13.21 14.07 1.06
C SER A 268 -13.40 15.29 0.17
N PHE A 269 -13.38 16.45 0.77
CA PHE A 269 -13.36 17.70 0.03
C PHE A 269 -12.51 18.77 0.70
N ILE A 270 -11.95 19.64 -0.14
CA ILE A 270 -11.36 20.92 0.26
C ILE A 270 -11.94 21.97 -0.68
N GLN A 271 -12.60 22.97 -0.11
CA GLN A 271 -13.25 24.05 -0.85
C GLN A 271 -12.78 25.41 -0.37
N PRO A 272 -12.04 26.16 -1.22
CA PRO A 272 -11.82 27.58 -0.97
C PRO A 272 -13.16 28.36 -1.01
N ILE A 273 -13.43 29.16 0.03
CA ILE A 273 -14.62 30.04 0.09
C ILE A 273 -14.25 31.45 -0.39
N LYS A 274 -13.08 31.91 0.06
CA LYS A 274 -12.46 33.18 -0.29
C LYS A 274 -10.96 32.99 -0.39
N ASP A 275 -10.23 34.02 -0.79
CA ASP A 275 -8.78 33.94 -1.05
C ASP A 275 -7.98 33.31 0.10
N ASN A 276 -8.41 33.53 1.36
CA ASN A 276 -7.70 33.09 2.55
C ASN A 276 -8.45 32.03 3.35
N TRP A 277 -9.70 31.69 3.01
CA TRP A 277 -10.54 30.77 3.76
C TRP A 277 -10.83 29.50 2.99
N ARG A 278 -10.70 28.34 3.65
CA ARG A 278 -11.05 27.03 3.11
C ARG A 278 -11.85 26.25 4.12
N ILE A 279 -12.82 25.49 3.64
CA ILE A 279 -13.48 24.43 4.41
C ILE A 279 -12.97 23.09 3.90
N MET A 280 -12.88 22.14 4.81
CA MET A 280 -12.45 20.78 4.50
C MET A 280 -13.32 19.78 5.24
N GLY A 281 -13.54 18.65 4.62
CA GLY A 281 -14.26 17.53 5.22
C GLY A 281 -13.72 16.21 4.71
N HIS A 282 -13.84 15.20 5.57
CA HIS A 282 -13.51 13.82 5.28
C HIS A 282 -14.48 12.92 6.02
N VAL A 283 -14.95 11.89 5.35
CA VAL A 283 -15.75 10.83 5.93
C VAL A 283 -15.26 9.48 5.41
N GLN A 284 -15.10 8.53 6.32
CA GLN A 284 -14.86 7.12 6.04
C GLN A 284 -16.01 6.33 6.68
N TYR A 285 -16.82 5.69 5.87
CA TYR A 285 -17.99 4.93 6.29
C TYR A 285 -17.76 3.45 6.02
N ASP A 286 -17.90 2.65 7.05
CA ASP A 286 -17.79 1.19 7.04
C ASP A 286 -19.19 0.61 6.81
N MET A 287 -19.39 0.00 5.63
CA MET A 287 -20.68 -0.55 5.22
C MET A 287 -20.95 -1.92 5.88
N ASP A 288 -19.92 -2.68 6.26
CA ASP A 288 -20.07 -3.96 6.96
C ASP A 288 -20.55 -3.75 8.40
N ASN A 289 -20.03 -2.69 9.03
CA ASN A 289 -20.34 -2.36 10.41
C ASN A 289 -21.44 -1.30 10.57
N ASP A 290 -21.86 -0.67 9.47
CA ASP A 290 -22.88 0.40 9.44
C ASP A 290 -22.49 1.58 10.36
N VAL A 291 -21.22 2.02 10.28
CA VAL A 291 -20.66 3.05 11.15
C VAL A 291 -19.71 3.99 10.40
N ALA A 292 -19.75 5.27 10.76
CA ALA A 292 -18.72 6.21 10.33
C ALA A 292 -17.43 5.99 11.15
N ARG A 293 -16.42 5.35 10.56
CA ARG A 293 -15.13 5.12 11.24
C ARG A 293 -14.35 6.41 11.48
N GLU A 294 -14.50 7.36 10.58
CA GLU A 294 -13.89 8.67 10.72
C GLU A 294 -14.79 9.75 10.10
N LEU A 295 -14.98 10.83 10.83
CA LEU A 295 -15.59 12.07 10.36
C LEU A 295 -14.70 13.23 10.77
N LEU A 296 -14.33 14.08 9.80
CA LEU A 296 -13.58 15.31 10.01
C LEU A 296 -14.29 16.46 9.30
N LEU A 297 -14.45 17.57 10.00
CA LEU A 297 -14.91 18.83 9.42
C LEU A 297 -14.09 19.96 9.99
N GLY A 298 -13.58 20.84 9.13
CA GLY A 298 -12.71 21.93 9.56
C GLY A 298 -12.76 23.15 8.69
N VAL A 299 -12.22 24.21 9.24
CA VAL A 299 -12.01 25.50 8.58
C VAL A 299 -10.54 25.90 8.74
N ASN A 300 -9.95 26.35 7.66
CA ASN A 300 -8.61 26.89 7.62
C ASN A 300 -8.64 28.33 7.12
N TYR A 301 -7.95 29.19 7.84
CA TYR A 301 -7.60 30.56 7.40
C TYR A 301 -6.11 30.65 7.18
N GLU A 302 -5.69 31.24 6.08
CA GLU A 302 -4.28 31.36 5.74
C GLU A 302 -3.95 32.76 5.24
N SER A 303 -2.97 33.40 5.89
CA SER A 303 -2.40 34.70 5.51
C SER A 303 -1.01 34.48 4.88
N CYS A 304 -0.34 35.58 4.48
CA CYS A 304 1.03 35.52 3.96
C CYS A 304 2.02 34.85 4.93
N CYS A 305 1.87 35.07 6.23
CA CYS A 305 2.91 34.78 7.23
C CYS A 305 2.44 33.77 8.32
N TRP A 306 1.16 33.56 8.47
CA TRP A 306 0.58 32.63 9.44
C TRP A 306 -0.72 32.00 8.94
N GLY A 307 -1.10 30.89 9.53
CA GLY A 307 -2.36 30.21 9.30
C GLY A 307 -2.98 29.74 10.60
N ILE A 308 -4.29 29.59 10.62
CA ILE A 308 -5.03 28.95 11.70
C ILE A 308 -6.00 27.95 11.13
N SER A 309 -6.03 26.76 11.72
CA SER A 309 -6.98 25.70 11.40
C SER A 309 -7.74 25.32 12.64
N VAL A 310 -9.08 25.21 12.52
CA VAL A 310 -9.95 24.67 13.55
C VAL A 310 -10.74 23.53 12.94
N TYR A 311 -10.68 22.34 13.55
CA TYR A 311 -11.38 21.17 13.04
C TYR A 311 -11.89 20.26 14.16
N GLY A 312 -13.07 19.70 13.92
CA GLY A 312 -13.64 18.63 14.72
C GLY A 312 -13.35 17.28 14.06
N ARG A 313 -13.02 16.28 14.85
CA ARG A 313 -12.80 14.90 14.42
C ARG A 313 -13.50 13.94 15.35
N SER A 314 -14.23 12.99 14.75
CA SER A 314 -14.79 11.83 15.44
C SER A 314 -14.21 10.60 14.75
N TYR A 315 -13.67 9.64 15.51
CA TYR A 315 -12.99 8.49 14.92
C TYR A 315 -12.89 7.30 15.88
N TYR A 316 -12.77 6.12 15.30
CA TYR A 316 -12.27 4.91 15.96
C TYR A 316 -10.79 4.72 15.65
N ASN A 317 -10.03 4.00 16.49
CA ASN A 317 -8.67 3.61 16.11
C ASN A 317 -8.74 2.65 14.91
N ASP A 318 -7.71 2.63 14.08
CA ASP A 318 -7.71 1.87 12.82
C ASP A 318 -7.90 0.35 13.00
N LEU A 319 -7.45 -0.22 14.13
CA LEU A 319 -7.56 -1.65 14.46
C LEU A 319 -8.77 -2.00 15.34
N ASP A 320 -9.50 -1.00 15.83
CA ASP A 320 -10.63 -1.24 16.72
C ASP A 320 -11.82 -1.79 15.93
N ASP A 321 -12.47 -2.84 16.46
CA ASP A 321 -13.79 -3.26 15.99
C ASP A 321 -14.86 -2.33 16.58
N PRO A 322 -15.55 -1.51 15.76
CA PRO A 322 -16.54 -0.56 16.26
C PRO A 322 -17.75 -1.22 16.96
N LYS A 323 -17.96 -2.52 16.76
CA LYS A 323 -19.04 -3.30 17.41
C LYS A 323 -18.62 -3.90 18.74
N SER A 324 -17.33 -3.86 19.07
CA SER A 324 -16.84 -4.34 20.36
C SER A 324 -17.36 -3.44 21.49
N PRO A 325 -17.90 -4.00 22.59
CA PRO A 325 -18.43 -3.22 23.71
C PRO A 325 -17.36 -2.38 24.44
N ASP A 326 -16.09 -2.75 24.27
CA ASP A 326 -14.97 -2.07 24.94
C ASP A 326 -14.37 -0.94 24.07
N VAL A 327 -14.85 -0.78 22.82
CA VAL A 327 -14.39 0.24 21.88
C VAL A 327 -15.34 1.41 21.86
N SER A 328 -14.82 2.60 22.08
CA SER A 328 -15.61 3.83 22.04
C SER A 328 -15.10 4.80 20.96
N GLU A 329 -16.06 5.47 20.33
CA GLU A 329 -15.79 6.59 19.43
C GLU A 329 -15.02 7.71 20.16
N LYS A 330 -13.91 8.12 19.61
CA LYS A 330 -13.11 9.25 20.11
C LYS A 330 -13.53 10.53 19.42
N ARG A 331 -13.76 11.59 20.18
CA ARG A 331 -14.13 12.91 19.65
C ARG A 331 -13.15 13.95 20.11
N ALA A 332 -12.70 14.80 19.19
CA ALA A 332 -11.76 15.87 19.47
C ALA A 332 -12.10 17.12 18.67
N ILE A 333 -11.92 18.29 19.32
CA ILE A 333 -11.86 19.58 18.63
C ILE A 333 -10.42 20.06 18.75
N MET A 334 -9.84 20.40 17.63
CA MET A 334 -8.43 20.78 17.52
C MET A 334 -8.30 22.16 16.90
N ALA A 335 -7.38 22.95 17.43
CA ALA A 335 -6.98 24.22 16.85
C ALA A 335 -5.45 24.21 16.64
N GLU A 336 -5.02 24.64 15.48
CA GLU A 336 -3.63 24.65 15.10
C GLU A 336 -3.25 26.01 14.50
N ILE A 337 -2.12 26.56 14.93
CA ILE A 337 -1.56 27.80 14.40
C ILE A 337 -0.26 27.44 13.68
N THR A 338 -0.16 27.81 12.40
CA THR A 338 1.02 27.60 11.58
C THR A 338 1.70 28.95 11.33
N LEU A 339 2.98 29.07 11.62
CA LEU A 339 3.80 30.24 11.31
C LEU A 339 4.64 29.92 10.07
N LYS A 340 4.39 30.64 8.97
CA LYS A 340 5.14 30.47 7.73
C LYS A 340 6.54 31.09 7.89
N GLY A 341 7.59 30.39 7.47
CA GLY A 341 8.97 30.86 7.56
C GLY A 341 9.73 30.46 8.83
N LEU A 342 9.07 29.93 9.85
CA LEU A 342 9.73 29.22 10.95
C LEU A 342 9.76 27.73 10.58
N GLY A 343 10.83 27.29 9.94
CA GLY A 343 10.97 25.90 9.46
C GLY A 343 10.81 24.90 10.59
N GLY A 344 10.05 23.82 10.33
CA GLY A 344 10.05 22.62 11.15
C GLY A 344 8.96 22.46 12.22
N LEU A 345 7.94 23.31 12.28
CA LEU A 345 6.77 23.02 13.10
C LEU A 345 5.91 21.96 12.40
N ASN A 346 5.80 20.81 13.05
CA ASN A 346 5.06 19.64 12.56
C ASN A 346 3.56 19.99 12.46
N ASN A 347 3.07 20.24 11.25
CA ASN A 347 1.66 20.56 11.00
C ASN A 347 0.86 19.26 11.06
N LYS A 348 0.26 18.98 12.22
CA LYS A 348 -0.51 17.75 12.46
C LYS A 348 -1.72 17.63 11.53
N LEU A 349 -2.39 18.75 11.22
CA LEU A 349 -3.50 18.73 10.27
C LEU A 349 -3.02 18.42 8.85
N ALA A 350 -1.92 19.03 8.40
CA ALA A 350 -1.37 18.72 7.08
C ALA A 350 -1.00 17.25 6.98
N SER A 351 -0.30 16.70 7.98
CA SER A 351 0.04 15.27 8.03
C SER A 351 -1.20 14.36 8.03
N LEU A 352 -2.25 14.74 8.76
CA LEU A 352 -3.50 14.00 8.75
C LEU A 352 -4.19 14.06 7.39
N LEU A 353 -4.24 15.24 6.76
CA LEU A 353 -4.83 15.40 5.43
C LEU A 353 -4.00 14.70 4.34
N GLU A 354 -2.66 14.69 4.44
CA GLU A 354 -1.77 13.95 3.55
C GLU A 354 -2.07 12.44 3.56
N ASN A 355 -2.34 11.90 4.73
CA ASN A 355 -2.64 10.48 4.90
C ASN A 355 -4.08 10.10 4.54
N ARG A 356 -5.04 11.03 4.63
CA ARG A 356 -6.48 10.76 4.49
C ARG A 356 -7.10 11.33 3.23
N VAL A 357 -6.54 12.41 2.67
CA VAL A 357 -7.10 13.12 1.52
C VAL A 357 -6.17 12.98 0.32
N LEU A 358 -6.54 12.12 -0.60
CA LEU A 358 -5.76 11.85 -1.80
C LEU A 358 -5.59 13.11 -2.65
N GLY A 359 -4.35 13.39 -3.06
CA GLY A 359 -4.02 14.57 -3.85
C GLY A 359 -3.79 15.84 -3.03
N PHE A 360 -3.91 15.80 -1.70
CA PHE A 360 -3.63 16.94 -0.83
C PHE A 360 -2.22 17.50 -1.04
N ASN A 361 -1.22 16.65 -1.20
CA ASN A 361 0.17 17.05 -1.43
C ASN A 361 0.35 17.93 -2.68
N LYS A 362 -0.43 17.67 -3.74
CA LYS A 362 -0.40 18.49 -4.96
C LYS A 362 -0.91 19.91 -4.71
N ILE A 363 -1.90 20.04 -3.82
CA ILE A 363 -2.49 21.34 -3.46
C ILE A 363 -1.62 22.04 -2.41
N ASN A 364 -1.03 21.32 -1.47
CA ASN A 364 -0.22 21.86 -0.41
C ASN A 364 1.02 22.58 -0.95
N GLN A 365 1.64 22.10 -2.03
CA GLN A 365 2.73 22.80 -2.70
C GLN A 365 2.30 24.18 -3.26
N SER A 366 1.04 24.31 -3.70
CA SER A 366 0.51 25.60 -4.16
C SER A 366 0.18 26.56 -3.01
N TRP A 367 0.09 26.06 -1.76
CA TRP A 367 -0.19 26.84 -0.57
C TRP A 367 1.09 27.50 -0.01
N THR A 368 2.21 26.83 -0.16
CA THR A 368 3.52 27.31 0.35
C THR A 368 4.22 28.30 -0.59
N GLN A 369 3.77 28.41 -1.84
CA GLN A 369 4.42 29.22 -2.89
C GLN A 369 3.70 30.54 -3.23
N ARG A 370 2.63 30.92 -2.52
CA ARG A 370 1.93 32.21 -2.73
C ARG A 370 2.21 33.21 -1.63
#